data_cd515c856c0aaa928f182f3228d33c90
#
_entry.id   cd515c856c0aaa928f182f3228d33c90
#
_cell.length_a   1.000
_cell.length_b   1.000
_cell.length_c   1.000
_cell.angle_alpha   90.00
_cell.angle_beta   90.00
_cell.angle_gamma   90.00
#
_symmetry.space_group_name_H-M   'P 1'
#
loop_
_entity.id
_entity.type
_entity.pdbx_description
1 polymer ?
#
loop_
_entity_poly.entity_id
_entity_poly.type
_entity_poly.pdbx_seq_one_letter_code
_entity_poly.pdbx_strand_id
1 'polypeptide(L)'
;MAIMRGWVVAVGVLASATAFAAGPFALSSADVMPGKKIADKHVFNGFGCAGGNVSPALDWKNAPAGTKSFAVTVYDPDAPTGSGWWHWVMFNI
;
A
#
# COMPACT_ATOMS: atom_id res chain seq x y z
N MET A 1 22.00 9.50 -45.54
CA MET A 1 21.75 8.09 -45.40
C MET A 1 21.80 7.63 -43.99
N ALA A 2 22.78 7.90 -43.33
CA ALA A 2 22.87 7.44 -41.97
C ALA A 2 21.83 8.05 -41.08
N ILE A 3 21.16 8.97 -41.58
CA ILE A 3 20.34 9.84 -40.79
C ILE A 3 19.17 9.16 -40.16
N MET A 4 18.44 8.44 -40.93
CA MET A 4 17.17 7.94 -40.47
C MET A 4 17.31 7.05 -39.28
N ARG A 5 18.40 6.44 -39.13
CA ARG A 5 18.53 5.51 -38.04
C ARG A 5 18.39 6.17 -36.70
N GLY A 6 18.96 7.31 -36.58
CA GLY A 6 19.03 7.95 -35.26
C GLY A 6 17.68 8.26 -34.64
N TRP A 7 16.77 8.75 -35.43
CA TRP A 7 15.52 9.15 -34.81
C TRP A 7 14.57 7.99 -34.52
N VAL A 8 14.76 6.93 -35.20
CA VAL A 8 13.99 5.75 -34.87
C VAL A 8 14.29 5.32 -33.44
N VAL A 9 15.56 5.34 -33.12
CA VAL A 9 15.97 4.98 -31.74
C VAL A 9 15.43 5.96 -30.74
N ALA A 10 15.43 7.23 -31.05
CA ALA A 10 14.95 8.24 -30.14
C ALA A 10 13.48 8.05 -29.75
N VAL A 11 12.66 7.64 -30.68
CA VAL A 11 11.24 7.42 -30.40
C VAL A 11 11.05 6.30 -29.38
N GLY A 12 11.76 5.23 -29.54
CA GLY A 12 11.66 4.12 -28.61
C GLY A 12 12.07 4.50 -27.19
N VAL A 13 13.10 5.30 -27.09
CA VAL A 13 13.59 5.75 -25.78
C VAL A 13 12.55 6.62 -25.07
N LEU A 14 11.90 7.50 -25.80
CA LEU A 14 10.88 8.35 -25.20
C LEU A 14 9.73 7.55 -24.62
N ALA A 15 9.27 6.55 -25.32
CA ALA A 15 8.20 5.72 -24.80
C ALA A 15 8.59 5.02 -23.50
N SER A 16 9.82 4.57 -23.42
CA SER A 16 10.31 3.92 -22.20
C SER A 16 10.40 4.88 -21.04
N ALA A 17 10.82 6.10 -21.26
CA ALA A 17 10.99 7.09 -20.20
C ALA A 17 9.67 7.42 -19.52
N THR A 18 8.57 7.49 -20.27
CA THR A 18 7.27 7.82 -19.69
C THR A 18 6.74 6.72 -18.80
N ALA A 19 7.12 5.47 -19.03
CA ALA A 19 6.66 4.35 -18.25
C ALA A 19 7.13 4.41 -16.79
N PHE A 20 8.18 5.15 -16.48
CA PHE A 20 8.75 5.23 -15.14
C PHE A 20 8.47 6.54 -14.43
N ALA A 21 7.47 7.30 -14.89
CA ALA A 21 7.15 8.58 -14.29
C ALA A 21 6.50 8.46 -12.91
N ALA A 22 5.78 7.37 -12.67
CA ALA A 22 5.15 7.13 -11.38
C ALA A 22 6.15 6.54 -10.40
N GLY A 23 6.15 7.01 -9.17
CA GLY A 23 6.96 6.42 -8.11
C GLY A 23 6.42 5.05 -7.66
N PRO A 24 7.03 4.44 -6.67
CA PRO A 24 6.56 3.17 -6.14
C PRO A 24 5.19 3.32 -5.48
N PHE A 25 4.40 2.26 -5.53
CA PHE A 25 3.15 2.18 -4.77
C PHE A 25 3.48 2.28 -3.28
N ALA A 26 2.89 3.25 -2.60
CA ALA A 26 3.25 3.57 -1.22
C ALA A 26 2.01 3.71 -0.35
N LEU A 27 2.05 3.08 0.81
CA LEU A 27 1.05 3.19 1.87
C LEU A 27 1.60 4.07 2.98
N SER A 28 0.77 4.95 3.51
CA SER A 28 1.12 5.80 4.64
C SER A 28 -0.07 5.99 5.57
N SER A 29 0.22 6.42 6.79
CA SER A 29 -0.81 6.70 7.78
C SER A 29 -0.35 7.81 8.71
N ALA A 30 -1.27 8.70 9.05
CA ALA A 30 -1.04 9.68 10.11
C ALA A 30 -1.21 9.08 11.51
N ASP A 31 -1.88 7.94 11.60
CA ASP A 31 -2.21 7.29 12.87
C ASP A 31 -1.27 6.15 13.24
N VAL A 32 -0.71 5.47 12.25
CA VAL A 32 0.14 4.29 12.46
C VAL A 32 1.50 4.53 11.83
N MET A 33 2.54 4.49 12.64
CA MET A 33 3.92 4.74 12.21
C MET A 33 4.73 3.45 12.29
N PRO A 34 5.59 3.17 11.30
CA PRO A 34 6.46 2.00 11.34
C PRO A 34 7.28 1.93 12.63
N GLY A 35 7.31 0.77 13.26
CA GLY A 35 8.07 0.55 14.48
C GLY A 35 7.50 1.18 15.73
N LYS A 36 6.33 1.80 15.67
CA LYS A 36 5.69 2.41 16.82
C LYS A 36 4.48 1.59 17.25
N LYS A 37 4.16 1.66 18.54
CA LYS A 37 2.96 1.05 19.09
C LYS A 37 1.73 1.75 18.53
N ILE A 38 0.72 0.96 18.18
CA ILE A 38 -0.58 1.48 17.75
C ILE A 38 -1.30 2.07 18.97
N ALA A 39 -1.92 3.24 18.80
CA ALA A 39 -2.63 3.92 19.88
C ALA A 39 -3.87 3.14 20.29
N ASP A 40 -4.22 3.26 21.57
CA ASP A 40 -5.33 2.51 22.16
C ASP A 40 -6.68 2.80 21.50
N LYS A 41 -6.85 3.97 20.89
CA LYS A 41 -8.08 4.29 20.16
C LYS A 41 -8.36 3.34 18.99
N HIS A 42 -7.34 2.68 18.48
CA HIS A 42 -7.46 1.72 17.38
C HIS A 42 -7.53 0.26 17.85
N VAL A 43 -7.38 0.04 19.14
CA VAL A 43 -7.41 -1.32 19.71
C VAL A 43 -8.86 -1.78 19.84
N PHE A 44 -9.07 -3.07 19.64
CA PHE A 44 -10.38 -3.70 19.76
C PHE A 44 -10.95 -3.55 21.16
N ASN A 45 -12.26 -3.47 21.27
CA ASN A 45 -12.97 -3.47 22.55
C ASN A 45 -13.64 -4.83 22.74
N GLY A 46 -12.91 -5.76 23.32
CA GLY A 46 -13.38 -7.12 23.55
C GLY A 46 -12.20 -8.05 23.84
N PHE A 47 -12.49 -9.29 24.23
CA PHE A 47 -11.46 -10.31 24.57
C PHE A 47 -10.43 -9.81 25.58
N GLY A 48 -10.85 -9.02 26.55
CA GLY A 48 -9.96 -8.44 27.55
C GLY A 48 -9.26 -7.16 27.09
N CYS A 49 -9.47 -6.71 25.88
CA CYS A 49 -8.97 -5.43 25.37
C CYS A 49 -10.01 -4.34 25.59
N ALA A 50 -9.56 -3.13 25.91
CA ALA A 50 -10.42 -1.99 26.14
C ALA A 50 -9.97 -0.80 25.29
N GLY A 51 -10.06 -0.96 23.98
CA GLY A 51 -9.67 0.08 23.04
C GLY A 51 -10.87 0.83 22.48
N GLY A 52 -10.59 1.88 21.70
CA GLY A 52 -11.62 2.69 21.06
C GLY A 52 -12.25 2.03 19.84
N ASN A 53 -11.64 1.00 19.30
CA ASN A 53 -12.11 0.28 18.11
C ASN A 53 -12.34 1.20 16.90
N VAL A 54 -11.51 2.22 16.76
CA VAL A 54 -11.57 3.18 15.66
C VAL A 54 -10.55 2.75 14.60
N SER A 55 -10.96 2.68 13.35
CA SER A 55 -10.04 2.37 12.26
C SER A 55 -9.03 3.52 12.08
N PRO A 56 -7.76 3.20 11.82
CA PRO A 56 -6.77 4.23 11.53
C PRO A 56 -6.97 4.82 10.15
N ALA A 57 -6.55 6.06 9.96
CA ALA A 57 -6.51 6.67 8.65
C ALA A 57 -5.38 6.04 7.83
N LEU A 58 -5.68 5.66 6.59
CA LEU A 58 -4.71 5.10 5.67
C LEU A 58 -4.78 5.86 4.35
N ASP A 59 -3.61 6.15 3.79
CA ASP A 59 -3.47 6.79 2.50
C ASP A 59 -2.52 5.96 1.64
N TRP A 60 -2.78 5.93 0.34
CA TRP A 60 -1.84 5.33 -0.59
C TRP A 60 -1.77 6.16 -1.87
N LYS A 61 -0.64 6.03 -2.55
CA LYS A 61 -0.39 6.76 -3.78
C LYS A 61 0.43 5.93 -4.75
N ASN A 62 0.47 6.38 -5.99
CA ASN A 62 1.22 5.72 -7.06
C ASN A 62 0.70 4.30 -7.33
N ALA A 63 -0.61 4.12 -7.31
CA ALA A 63 -1.20 2.84 -7.68
C ALA A 63 -0.72 2.42 -9.08
N PRO A 64 -0.40 1.14 -9.30
CA PRO A 64 -0.01 0.67 -10.62
C PRO A 64 -1.06 0.98 -11.68
N ALA A 65 -0.60 1.25 -12.90
CA ALA A 65 -1.51 1.46 -14.02
C ALA A 65 -2.42 0.23 -14.18
N GLY A 66 -3.69 0.48 -14.43
CA GLY A 66 -4.67 -0.60 -14.57
C GLY A 66 -5.29 -1.08 -13.27
N THR A 67 -4.93 -0.50 -12.13
CA THR A 67 -5.57 -0.82 -10.85
C THR A 67 -7.07 -0.55 -10.93
N LYS A 68 -7.88 -1.53 -10.50
CA LYS A 68 -9.33 -1.42 -10.52
C LYS A 68 -9.94 -1.25 -9.14
N SER A 69 -9.29 -1.76 -8.11
CA SER A 69 -9.75 -1.64 -6.73
C SER A 69 -8.60 -1.97 -5.79
N PHE A 70 -8.84 -1.79 -4.50
CA PHE A 70 -7.86 -2.07 -3.47
C PHE A 70 -8.45 -2.99 -2.41
N ALA A 71 -7.58 -3.68 -1.71
CA ALA A 71 -7.90 -4.37 -0.47
C ALA A 71 -6.93 -3.92 0.61
N VAL A 72 -7.43 -3.76 1.82
CA VAL A 72 -6.64 -3.45 3.01
C VAL A 72 -6.70 -4.64 3.94
N THR A 73 -5.56 -5.09 4.41
CA THR A 73 -5.47 -6.18 5.37
C THR A 73 -4.52 -5.82 6.49
N VAL A 74 -4.82 -6.27 7.71
CA VAL A 74 -3.93 -6.17 8.85
C VAL A 74 -3.68 -7.56 9.38
N TYR A 75 -2.43 -8.01 9.27
CA TYR A 75 -2.03 -9.35 9.65
C TYR A 75 -0.97 -9.30 10.75
N ASP A 76 -1.19 -10.09 11.79
CA ASP A 76 -0.28 -10.24 12.92
C ASP A 76 0.34 -11.64 12.86
N PRO A 77 1.60 -11.76 12.46
CA PRO A 77 2.27 -13.05 12.38
C PRO A 77 2.62 -13.63 13.75
N ASP A 78 2.62 -12.82 14.80
CA ASP A 78 3.04 -13.19 16.14
C ASP A 78 1.90 -13.59 17.05
N ALA A 79 0.67 -13.54 16.56
CA ALA A 79 -0.48 -13.99 17.35
C ALA A 79 -0.31 -15.49 17.69
N PRO A 80 -0.66 -15.89 18.94
CA PRO A 80 -0.38 -17.25 19.42
C PRO A 80 -1.39 -18.28 18.91
N THR A 81 -1.53 -18.37 17.60
CA THR A 81 -2.46 -19.29 16.94
C THR A 81 -1.74 -20.37 16.12
N GLY A 82 -0.41 -20.26 16.00
CA GLY A 82 0.40 -21.11 15.14
C GLY A 82 0.47 -20.63 13.69
N SER A 83 -0.48 -19.82 13.24
CA SER A 83 -0.53 -19.32 11.85
C SER A 83 -0.72 -17.80 11.77
N GLY A 84 -0.67 -17.10 12.91
CA GLY A 84 -0.95 -15.67 12.98
C GLY A 84 -2.42 -15.36 12.97
N TRP A 85 -2.75 -14.10 12.82
CA TRP A 85 -4.15 -13.65 12.87
C TRP A 85 -4.37 -12.47 11.94
N TRP A 86 -5.48 -12.52 11.20
CA TRP A 86 -5.94 -11.40 10.38
C TRP A 86 -6.89 -10.54 11.21
N HIS A 87 -6.45 -9.37 11.58
CA HIS A 87 -7.24 -8.47 12.42
C HIS A 87 -8.28 -7.70 11.64
N TRP A 88 -8.02 -7.44 10.36
CA TRP A 88 -8.89 -6.59 9.55
C TRP A 88 -8.73 -6.92 8.08
N VAL A 89 -9.85 -7.02 7.40
CA VAL A 89 -9.88 -7.25 5.95
C VAL A 89 -10.97 -6.38 5.35
N MET A 90 -10.61 -5.51 4.42
CA MET A 90 -11.53 -4.73 3.61
C MET A 90 -11.20 -4.94 2.14
N PHE A 91 -12.21 -4.94 1.30
CA PHE A 91 -12.02 -5.12 -0.14
C PHE A 91 -13.03 -4.28 -0.91
N ASN A 92 -12.85 -4.20 -2.23
CA ASN A 92 -13.67 -3.36 -3.11
C ASN A 92 -13.61 -1.86 -2.75
N ILE A 93 -12.43 -1.40 -2.43
CA ILE A 93 -12.18 0.01 -2.15
C ILE A 93 -11.89 0.75 -3.45
#